data_aedcd8a99ea4c46a9169c55d96de4d73
#
_entry.id   aedcd8a99ea4c46a9169c55d96de4d73
#
_cell.length_a   1.000
_cell.length_b   1.000
_cell.length_c   1.000
_cell.angle_alpha   90.00
_cell.angle_beta   90.00
_cell.angle_gamma   90.00
#
_symmetry.space_group_name_H-M   'P 1'
#
loop_
_entity.id
_entity.type
_entity.pdbx_description
1 polymer ?
#
loop_
_entity_poly.entity_id
_entity_poly.type
_entity_poly.pdbx_seq_one_letter_code
_entity_poly.pdbx_strand_id
1 'polypeptide(L)'
;MLSHILVTVRDSRLAPMELWVSSNIAHELFLKYCYKREIYLQKGEDLGQKMAYAACKNLNSPSIDSLIIIGSDCPVMNREYIAMGLQALHCSSDPVDVVLGPTLDGGYALIGLKQPQAGVFQDIEWGTVHVMEQTLERMAAESLKYHLLEPLWDVDRPQDLERLESLDALLDTYLSV
;
A
#
# COMPACT_ATOMS: atom_id res chain seq x y z
N MET A 1 -12.21 -3.79 7.51
CA MET A 1 -11.19 -3.26 6.57
C MET A 1 -10.03 -4.22 6.36
N LEU A 2 -9.17 -4.53 7.33
CA LEU A 2 -8.01 -5.42 7.11
C LEU A 2 -8.36 -6.74 6.41
N SER A 3 -9.42 -7.44 6.83
CA SER A 3 -9.87 -8.68 6.20
C SER A 3 -10.20 -8.50 4.71
N HIS A 4 -10.84 -7.38 4.35
CA HIS A 4 -11.14 -7.04 2.97
C HIS A 4 -9.87 -6.88 2.14
N ILE A 5 -8.91 -6.09 2.61
CA ILE A 5 -7.62 -5.89 1.92
C ILE A 5 -6.87 -7.23 1.75
N LEU A 6 -6.81 -8.06 2.80
CA LEU A 6 -6.13 -9.36 2.73
C LEU A 6 -6.76 -10.29 1.69
N VAL A 7 -8.10 -10.32 1.61
CA VAL A 7 -8.84 -11.09 0.60
C VAL A 7 -8.57 -10.50 -0.80
N THR A 8 -8.70 -9.19 -0.97
CA THR A 8 -8.47 -8.50 -2.24
C THR A 8 -7.06 -8.78 -2.79
N VAL A 9 -6.03 -8.64 -1.95
CA VAL A 9 -4.64 -8.89 -2.36
C VAL A 9 -4.43 -10.37 -2.70
N ARG A 10 -4.91 -11.29 -1.87
CA ARG A 10 -4.77 -12.74 -2.08
C ARG A 10 -5.49 -13.21 -3.34
N ASP A 11 -6.73 -12.79 -3.51
CA ASP A 11 -7.56 -13.21 -4.63
C ASP A 11 -7.16 -12.55 -5.95
N SER A 12 -6.45 -11.42 -5.89
CA SER A 12 -5.89 -10.77 -7.06
C SER A 12 -4.95 -11.69 -7.84
N ARG A 13 -4.17 -12.52 -7.14
CA ARG A 13 -3.12 -13.41 -7.70
C ARG A 13 -2.11 -12.67 -8.57
N LEU A 14 -1.92 -11.38 -8.33
CA LEU A 14 -0.99 -10.56 -9.12
C LEU A 14 0.47 -10.81 -8.72
N ALA A 15 0.71 -11.06 -7.43
CA ALA A 15 2.04 -11.33 -6.86
C ALA A 15 1.94 -12.13 -5.56
N PRO A 16 3.03 -12.71 -5.05
CA PRO A 16 3.09 -13.22 -3.68
C PRO A 16 2.78 -12.12 -2.66
N MET A 17 2.07 -12.49 -1.59
CA MET A 17 1.64 -11.56 -0.54
C MET A 17 2.46 -11.77 0.73
N GLU A 18 2.85 -10.66 1.38
CA GLU A 18 3.37 -10.62 2.74
C GLU A 18 2.51 -9.71 3.60
N LEU A 19 2.24 -10.10 4.83
CA LEU A 19 1.58 -9.29 5.85
C LEU A 19 2.61 -8.83 6.88
N TRP A 20 2.78 -7.52 7.03
CA TRP A 20 3.69 -6.91 7.98
C TRP A 20 2.90 -6.30 9.15
N VAL A 21 3.15 -6.81 10.36
CA VAL A 21 2.39 -6.46 11.57
C VAL A 21 3.28 -5.85 12.63
N SER A 22 2.72 -4.97 13.47
CA SER A 22 3.44 -4.31 14.56
C SER A 22 3.79 -5.25 15.71
N SER A 23 2.98 -6.31 15.92
CA SER A 23 3.16 -7.29 17.00
C SER A 23 2.40 -8.57 16.67
N ASN A 24 2.59 -9.61 17.48
CA ASN A 24 1.82 -10.86 17.48
C ASN A 24 1.55 -11.49 16.11
N ILE A 25 2.59 -12.00 15.45
CA ILE A 25 2.49 -12.71 14.17
C ILE A 25 1.58 -13.97 14.21
N ALA A 26 1.20 -14.43 15.39
CA ALA A 26 0.35 -15.61 15.59
C ALA A 26 -1.11 -15.24 15.91
N HIS A 27 -1.53 -13.99 15.67
CA HIS A 27 -2.91 -13.59 15.90
C HIS A 27 -3.86 -14.34 14.98
N GLU A 28 -4.97 -14.86 15.52
CA GLU A 28 -5.93 -15.73 14.81
C GLU A 28 -6.47 -15.08 13.52
N LEU A 29 -6.77 -13.78 13.57
CA LEU A 29 -7.22 -13.03 12.39
C LEU A 29 -6.20 -13.13 11.25
N PHE A 30 -4.91 -12.99 11.53
CA PHE A 30 -3.88 -13.03 10.50
C PHE A 30 -3.75 -14.44 9.92
N LEU A 31 -3.75 -15.45 10.78
CA LEU A 31 -3.65 -16.87 10.39
C LEU A 31 -4.86 -17.36 9.60
N LYS A 32 -6.00 -16.69 9.71
CA LYS A 32 -7.19 -16.96 8.88
C LYS A 32 -6.96 -16.62 7.40
N TYR A 33 -6.20 -15.57 7.12
CA TYR A 33 -6.00 -15.03 5.77
C TYR A 33 -4.59 -15.23 5.21
N CYS A 34 -3.58 -15.49 6.05
CA CYS A 34 -2.18 -15.61 5.66
C CYS A 34 -1.56 -16.89 6.21
N TYR A 35 -0.66 -17.51 5.43
CA TYR A 35 0.19 -18.55 6.01
C TYR A 35 1.21 -17.90 6.96
N LYS A 36 1.57 -18.61 8.04
CA LYS A 36 2.53 -18.10 9.04
C LYS A 36 3.84 -17.62 8.42
N ARG A 37 4.30 -18.24 7.33
CA ARG A 37 5.54 -17.83 6.61
C ARG A 37 5.40 -16.52 5.83
N GLU A 38 4.19 -16.01 5.66
CA GLU A 38 3.88 -14.76 4.97
C GLU A 38 3.71 -13.59 5.95
N ILE A 39 3.78 -13.85 7.27
CA ILE A 39 3.56 -12.86 8.31
C ILE A 39 4.90 -12.45 8.90
N TYR A 40 5.21 -11.16 8.86
CA TYR A 40 6.46 -10.58 9.33
C TYR A 40 6.20 -9.48 10.36
N LEU A 41 7.15 -9.31 11.28
CA LEU A 41 7.16 -8.15 12.17
C LEU A 41 7.73 -6.93 11.47
N GLN A 42 7.03 -5.81 11.58
CA GLN A 42 7.54 -4.50 11.20
C GLN A 42 8.78 -4.16 12.04
N LYS A 43 9.75 -3.49 11.43
CA LYS A 43 10.95 -2.99 12.11
C LYS A 43 11.16 -1.53 11.76
N GLY A 44 11.35 -0.71 12.77
CA GLY A 44 11.51 0.73 12.71
C GLY A 44 10.68 1.42 13.78
N GLU A 45 11.02 2.66 14.08
CA GLU A 45 10.38 3.47 15.13
C GLU A 45 9.11 4.15 14.57
N ASP A 46 9.15 4.57 13.32
CA ASP A 46 8.04 5.22 12.62
C ASP A 46 7.56 4.40 11.40
N LEU A 47 6.52 4.88 10.73
CA LEU A 47 5.94 4.23 9.55
C LEU A 47 6.92 4.18 8.38
N GLY A 48 7.68 5.25 8.17
CA GLY A 48 8.67 5.32 7.09
C GLY A 48 9.78 4.30 7.24
N GLN A 49 10.37 4.17 8.43
CA GLN A 49 11.39 3.18 8.72
C GLN A 49 10.86 1.75 8.54
N LYS A 50 9.60 1.49 8.93
CA LYS A 50 8.95 0.18 8.75
C LYS A 50 8.78 -0.16 7.27
N MET A 51 8.32 0.79 6.46
CA MET A 51 8.19 0.62 5.00
C MET A 51 9.56 0.46 4.32
N ALA A 52 10.54 1.29 4.69
CA ALA A 52 11.91 1.19 4.19
C ALA A 52 12.52 -0.18 4.51
N TYR A 53 12.33 -0.69 5.72
CA TYR A 53 12.82 -2.01 6.10
C TYR A 53 12.18 -3.12 5.27
N ALA A 54 10.86 -3.09 5.07
CA ALA A 54 10.15 -4.07 4.26
C ALA A 54 10.61 -4.01 2.79
N ALA A 55 10.78 -2.80 2.23
CA ALA A 55 11.27 -2.59 0.88
C ALA A 55 12.70 -3.13 0.71
N CYS A 56 13.62 -2.77 1.59
CA CYS A 56 15.00 -3.25 1.55
C CYS A 56 15.08 -4.77 1.68
N LYS A 57 14.32 -5.37 2.59
CA LYS A 57 14.33 -6.82 2.80
C LYS A 57 13.91 -7.57 1.54
N ASN A 58 12.91 -7.09 0.83
CA ASN A 58 12.37 -7.76 -0.36
C ASN A 58 13.19 -7.42 -1.61
N LEU A 59 13.40 -6.15 -1.91
CA LEU A 59 14.03 -5.70 -3.16
C LEU A 59 15.54 -5.96 -3.25
N ASN A 60 16.22 -6.34 -2.15
CA ASN A 60 17.58 -6.86 -2.20
C ASN A 60 17.65 -8.32 -2.67
N SER A 61 16.51 -9.00 -2.83
CA SER A 61 16.46 -10.34 -3.41
C SER A 61 16.47 -10.26 -4.94
N PRO A 62 17.39 -10.98 -5.64
CA PRO A 62 17.44 -10.95 -7.09
C PRO A 62 16.22 -11.59 -7.77
N SER A 63 15.33 -12.21 -7.01
CA SER A 63 14.08 -12.82 -7.51
C SER A 63 12.88 -11.88 -7.45
N ILE A 64 13.04 -10.65 -6.96
CA ILE A 64 11.97 -9.66 -6.80
C ILE A 64 12.32 -8.42 -7.60
N ASP A 65 11.58 -8.20 -8.69
CA ASP A 65 11.80 -7.08 -9.61
C ASP A 65 11.07 -5.79 -9.18
N SER A 66 10.03 -5.93 -8.37
CA SER A 66 9.25 -4.81 -7.85
C SER A 66 8.49 -5.20 -6.59
N LEU A 67 8.11 -4.21 -5.80
CA LEU A 67 7.33 -4.37 -4.59
C LEU A 67 6.21 -3.32 -4.58
N ILE A 68 5.02 -3.72 -4.15
CA ILE A 68 3.94 -2.79 -3.76
C ILE A 68 3.68 -2.94 -2.27
N ILE A 69 3.68 -1.83 -1.55
CA ILE A 69 3.24 -1.73 -0.16
C ILE A 69 1.86 -1.07 -0.17
N ILE A 70 0.91 -1.66 0.55
CA ILE A 70 -0.48 -1.23 0.60
C ILE A 70 -0.88 -0.97 2.05
N GLY A 71 -1.55 0.15 2.31
CA GLY A 71 -2.24 0.43 3.56
C GLY A 71 -3.44 -0.52 3.78
N SER A 72 -3.85 -0.68 5.03
CA SER A 72 -4.95 -1.60 5.40
C SER A 72 -6.31 -0.91 5.61
N ASP A 73 -6.38 0.38 5.41
CA ASP A 73 -7.45 1.32 5.77
C ASP A 73 -8.20 1.92 4.56
N CYS A 74 -7.85 1.48 3.33
CA CYS A 74 -8.48 1.93 2.10
C CYS A 74 -9.51 0.90 1.59
N PRO A 75 -10.80 1.05 1.88
CA PRO A 75 -11.83 0.07 1.56
C PRO A 75 -12.13 -0.06 0.06
N VAL A 76 -11.78 0.95 -0.72
CA VAL A 76 -11.97 0.96 -2.19
C VAL A 76 -10.79 0.38 -2.96
N MET A 77 -9.73 -0.04 -2.25
CA MET A 77 -8.62 -0.75 -2.86
C MET A 77 -9.13 -2.05 -3.50
N ASN A 78 -8.87 -2.21 -4.78
CA ASN A 78 -9.30 -3.37 -5.53
C ASN A 78 -8.16 -3.94 -6.40
N ARG A 79 -8.40 -5.08 -7.02
CA ARG A 79 -7.45 -5.80 -7.87
C ARG A 79 -6.95 -4.92 -9.02
N GLU A 80 -7.86 -4.20 -9.66
CA GLU A 80 -7.59 -3.36 -10.83
C GLU A 80 -6.62 -2.24 -10.47
N TYR A 81 -6.81 -1.61 -9.32
CA TYR A 81 -5.94 -0.54 -8.83
C TYR A 81 -4.52 -1.04 -8.53
N ILE A 82 -4.41 -2.21 -7.89
CA ILE A 82 -3.11 -2.85 -7.64
C ILE A 82 -2.43 -3.22 -8.98
N ALA A 83 -3.19 -3.73 -9.94
CA ALA A 83 -2.67 -4.08 -11.27
C ALA A 83 -2.17 -2.84 -12.01
N MET A 84 -2.86 -1.69 -11.94
CA MET A 84 -2.40 -0.42 -12.52
C MET A 84 -1.05 0.00 -11.92
N GLY A 85 -0.89 -0.12 -10.60
CA GLY A 85 0.39 0.15 -9.93
C GLY A 85 1.54 -0.72 -10.47
N LEU A 86 1.31 -2.03 -10.59
CA LEU A 86 2.29 -2.95 -11.18
C LEU A 86 2.58 -2.64 -12.65
N GLN A 87 1.55 -2.36 -13.45
CA GLN A 87 1.71 -2.02 -14.86
C GLN A 87 2.51 -0.73 -15.06
N ALA A 88 2.27 0.30 -14.25
CA ALA A 88 3.03 1.54 -14.29
C ALA A 88 4.51 1.31 -13.97
N LEU A 89 4.83 0.50 -12.95
CA LEU A 89 6.22 0.13 -12.64
C LEU A 89 6.90 -0.59 -13.79
N HIS A 90 6.20 -1.45 -14.53
CA HIS A 90 6.77 -2.26 -15.61
C HIS A 90 6.57 -1.65 -17.00
N CYS A 91 6.06 -0.40 -17.11
CA CYS A 91 5.89 0.28 -18.38
C CYS A 91 7.25 0.60 -19.02
N SER A 92 7.53 0.00 -20.18
CA SER A 92 8.78 0.18 -20.90
C SER A 92 8.84 1.50 -21.68
N SER A 93 7.69 2.03 -22.11
CA SER A 93 7.59 3.28 -22.88
C SER A 93 7.76 4.53 -22.02
N ASP A 94 7.44 4.44 -20.73
CA ASP A 94 7.62 5.53 -19.77
C ASP A 94 8.09 4.94 -18.43
N PRO A 95 9.39 4.63 -18.30
CA PRO A 95 9.91 3.97 -17.12
C PRO A 95 9.90 4.90 -15.91
N VAL A 96 9.31 4.42 -14.82
CA VAL A 96 9.30 5.09 -13.52
C VAL A 96 10.00 4.25 -12.46
N ASP A 97 10.49 4.90 -11.41
CA ASP A 97 11.15 4.28 -10.27
C ASP A 97 10.15 3.97 -9.15
N VAL A 98 9.14 4.83 -9.02
CA VAL A 98 8.13 4.79 -7.95
C VAL A 98 6.73 5.01 -8.53
N VAL A 99 5.75 4.30 -7.97
CA VAL A 99 4.32 4.56 -8.20
C VAL A 99 3.66 4.88 -6.87
N LEU A 100 2.82 5.91 -6.84
CA LEU A 100 2.02 6.27 -5.67
C LEU A 100 0.53 6.18 -5.97
N GLY A 101 -0.23 5.65 -5.04
CA GLY A 101 -1.69 5.72 -4.99
C GLY A 101 -2.12 6.71 -3.93
N PRO A 102 -2.35 7.99 -4.29
CA PRO A 102 -2.69 9.04 -3.33
C PRO A 102 -4.00 8.77 -2.59
N THR A 103 -4.14 9.36 -1.40
CA THR A 103 -5.41 9.44 -0.65
C THR A 103 -5.88 10.88 -0.51
N LEU A 104 -7.19 11.05 -0.29
CA LEU A 104 -7.81 12.38 -0.24
C LEU A 104 -7.40 13.18 1.01
N ASP A 105 -6.86 12.53 2.02
CA ASP A 105 -6.38 13.12 3.28
C ASP A 105 -4.96 13.73 3.18
N GLY A 106 -4.29 13.56 2.02
CA GLY A 106 -2.93 14.05 1.78
C GLY A 106 -1.83 13.00 2.01
N GLY A 107 -2.21 11.72 2.18
CA GLY A 107 -1.33 10.56 2.24
C GLY A 107 -1.31 9.75 0.95
N TYR A 108 -0.99 8.48 1.09
CA TYR A 108 -1.11 7.48 0.03
C TYR A 108 -1.42 6.08 0.61
N ALA A 109 -2.31 5.36 -0.04
CA ALA A 109 -2.68 4.00 0.32
C ALA A 109 -1.83 2.93 -0.38
N LEU A 110 -1.05 3.33 -1.39
CA LEU A 110 -0.18 2.44 -2.16
C LEU A 110 1.12 3.14 -2.51
N ILE A 111 2.25 2.45 -2.30
CA ILE A 111 3.54 2.81 -2.87
C ILE A 111 4.17 1.60 -3.54
N GLY A 112 4.58 1.75 -4.80
CA GLY A 112 5.28 0.75 -5.59
C GLY A 112 6.71 1.16 -5.88
N LEU A 113 7.66 0.22 -5.78
CA LEU A 113 9.10 0.44 -5.90
C LEU A 113 9.76 -0.66 -6.73
N LYS A 114 10.76 -0.32 -7.55
CA LYS A 114 11.64 -1.29 -8.25
C LYS A 114 12.93 -1.58 -7.50
N GLN A 115 13.38 -0.64 -6.68
CA GLN A 115 14.62 -0.73 -5.92
C GLN A 115 14.40 -0.25 -4.49
N PRO A 116 15.28 -0.62 -3.54
CA PRO A 116 15.24 -0.07 -2.20
C PRO A 116 15.51 1.44 -2.24
N GLN A 117 14.48 2.25 -2.06
CA GLN A 117 14.54 3.71 -2.05
C GLN A 117 14.27 4.22 -0.63
N ALA A 118 15.19 3.93 0.30
CA ALA A 118 14.98 4.28 1.71
C ALA A 118 14.81 5.79 1.93
N GLY A 119 15.41 6.63 1.09
CA GLY A 119 15.35 8.10 1.17
C GLY A 119 13.94 8.65 1.00
N VAL A 120 13.08 8.01 0.20
CA VAL A 120 11.69 8.48 -0.01
C VAL A 120 10.83 8.41 1.25
N PHE A 121 11.28 7.69 2.28
CA PHE A 121 10.59 7.53 3.56
C PHE A 121 11.19 8.36 4.69
N GLN A 122 12.27 9.12 4.43
CA GLN A 122 12.99 9.87 5.46
C GLN A 122 12.39 11.27 5.64
N ASP A 123 12.40 11.74 6.89
CA ASP A 123 11.96 13.08 7.28
C ASP A 123 10.54 13.41 6.78
N ILE A 124 9.63 12.45 6.88
CA ILE A 124 8.20 12.60 6.57
C ILE A 124 7.41 12.72 7.88
N GLU A 125 6.53 13.70 7.95
CA GLU A 125 5.61 13.88 9.07
C GLU A 125 4.40 12.94 8.94
N TRP A 126 4.62 11.66 9.26
CA TRP A 126 3.60 10.62 9.12
C TRP A 126 2.33 10.93 9.91
N GLY A 127 1.16 10.64 9.30
CA GLY A 127 -0.15 10.90 9.90
C GLY A 127 -0.60 12.36 9.77
N THR A 128 -0.01 13.13 8.88
CA THR A 128 -0.40 14.51 8.56
C THR A 128 -0.81 14.65 7.10
N VAL A 129 -1.47 15.76 6.77
CA VAL A 129 -1.84 16.11 5.38
C VAL A 129 -0.63 16.42 4.47
N HIS A 130 0.57 16.48 5.03
CA HIS A 130 1.81 16.83 4.33
C HIS A 130 2.58 15.61 3.81
N VAL A 131 2.14 14.39 4.12
CA VAL A 131 2.86 13.15 3.78
C VAL A 131 3.15 13.07 2.28
N MET A 132 2.15 13.31 1.44
CA MET A 132 2.29 13.23 -0.02
C MET A 132 3.26 14.28 -0.56
N GLU A 133 3.09 15.54 -0.13
CA GLU A 133 3.96 16.65 -0.54
C GLU A 133 5.42 16.37 -0.19
N GLN A 134 5.69 16.03 1.08
CA GLN A 134 7.04 15.72 1.56
C GLN A 134 7.64 14.50 0.85
N THR A 135 6.84 13.46 0.56
CA THR A 135 7.31 12.30 -0.20
C THR A 135 7.74 12.69 -1.62
N LEU A 136 6.97 13.54 -2.31
CA LEU A 136 7.32 14.05 -3.64
C LEU A 136 8.59 14.92 -3.60
N GLU A 137 8.80 15.72 -2.56
CA GLU A 137 10.03 16.49 -2.37
C GLU A 137 11.25 15.55 -2.22
N ARG A 138 11.13 14.46 -1.46
CA ARG A 138 12.19 13.44 -1.33
C ARG A 138 12.50 12.77 -2.66
N MET A 139 11.47 12.40 -3.42
CA MET A 139 11.66 11.84 -4.77
C MET A 139 12.37 12.80 -5.69
N ALA A 140 12.00 14.09 -5.67
CA ALA A 140 12.66 15.12 -6.45
C ALA A 140 14.14 15.28 -6.08
N ALA A 141 14.45 15.29 -4.77
CA ALA A 141 15.82 15.37 -4.27
C ALA A 141 16.70 14.20 -4.74
N GLU A 142 16.13 13.01 -4.87
CA GLU A 142 16.80 11.80 -5.37
C GLU A 142 16.70 11.63 -6.89
N SER A 143 16.09 12.60 -7.60
CA SER A 143 15.88 12.57 -9.07
C SER A 143 15.10 11.35 -9.54
N LEU A 144 14.19 10.83 -8.72
CA LEU A 144 13.37 9.67 -9.04
C LEU A 144 12.20 10.07 -9.93
N LYS A 145 11.93 9.24 -10.93
CA LYS A 145 10.73 9.34 -11.75
C LYS A 145 9.58 8.61 -11.07
N TYR A 146 8.43 9.23 -11.03
CA TYR A 146 7.25 8.64 -10.40
C TYR A 146 6.01 8.75 -11.27
N HIS A 147 5.04 7.88 -10.99
CA HIS A 147 3.69 7.90 -11.55
C HIS A 147 2.67 7.98 -10.41
N LEU A 148 1.67 8.85 -10.56
CA LEU A 148 0.55 8.95 -9.64
C LEU A 148 -0.67 8.26 -10.22
N LEU A 149 -1.24 7.32 -9.46
CA LEU A 149 -2.54 6.74 -9.76
C LEU A 149 -3.67 7.71 -9.37
N GLU A 150 -4.90 7.43 -9.79
CA GLU A 150 -6.06 8.19 -9.35
C GLU A 150 -6.21 8.13 -7.82
N PRO A 151 -6.53 9.25 -7.15
CA PRO A 151 -6.66 9.27 -5.70
C PRO A 151 -7.78 8.36 -5.20
N LEU A 152 -7.51 7.65 -4.12
CA LEU A 152 -8.48 6.87 -3.38
C LEU A 152 -8.91 7.62 -2.11
N TRP A 153 -9.90 7.10 -1.40
CA TRP A 153 -10.23 7.54 -0.05
C TRP A 153 -9.98 6.39 0.94
N ASP A 154 -9.60 6.76 2.14
CA ASP A 154 -9.32 5.90 3.27
C ASP A 154 -10.29 6.19 4.44
N VAL A 155 -10.26 5.36 5.46
CA VAL A 155 -11.14 5.47 6.63
C VAL A 155 -10.28 5.81 7.85
N ASP A 156 -10.09 7.10 8.09
CA ASP A 156 -9.30 7.60 9.21
C ASP A 156 -10.16 8.23 10.31
N ARG A 157 -11.35 8.71 9.97
CA ARG A 157 -12.22 9.48 10.87
C ARG A 157 -13.59 8.82 11.01
N PRO A 158 -14.30 9.06 12.14
CA PRO A 158 -15.65 8.53 12.31
C PRO A 158 -16.63 8.89 11.18
N GLN A 159 -16.46 10.05 10.55
CA GLN A 159 -17.29 10.47 9.41
C GLN A 159 -17.14 9.59 8.17
N ASP A 160 -15.96 8.97 8.00
CA ASP A 160 -15.67 8.09 6.87
C ASP A 160 -16.44 6.77 6.98
N LEU A 161 -16.88 6.39 8.20
CA LEU A 161 -17.73 5.21 8.43
C LEU A 161 -19.09 5.33 7.75
N GLU A 162 -19.70 6.52 7.74
CA GLU A 162 -20.99 6.75 7.05
C GLU A 162 -20.85 6.50 5.53
N ARG A 163 -19.72 6.88 4.96
CA ARG A 163 -19.39 6.63 3.56
C ARG A 163 -19.17 5.14 3.29
N LEU A 164 -18.53 4.43 4.23
CA LEU A 164 -18.35 2.98 4.15
C LEU A 164 -19.68 2.23 4.20
N GLU A 165 -20.57 2.58 5.13
CA GLU A 165 -21.91 2.01 5.23
C GLU A 165 -22.75 2.22 3.96
N SER A 166 -22.61 3.41 3.34
CA SER A 166 -23.26 3.71 2.06
C SER A 166 -22.75 2.84 0.92
N LEU A 167 -21.47 2.50 0.91
CA LEU A 167 -20.87 1.59 -0.07
C LEU A 167 -21.32 0.15 0.13
N ASP A 168 -21.33 -0.35 1.35
CA ASP A 168 -21.80 -1.70 1.66
C ASP A 168 -23.29 -1.86 1.27
N ALA A 169 -24.13 -0.86 1.54
CA ALA A 169 -25.52 -0.85 1.12
C ALA A 169 -25.69 -0.84 -0.43
N LEU A 170 -24.82 -0.14 -1.15
CA LEU A 170 -24.79 -0.18 -2.62
C LEU A 170 -24.34 -1.54 -3.14
N LEU A 171 -23.30 -2.13 -2.57
CA LEU A 171 -22.79 -3.45 -2.95
C LEU A 171 -23.83 -4.54 -2.69
N ASP A 172 -24.51 -4.52 -1.55
CA ASP A 172 -25.60 -5.45 -1.24
C ASP A 172 -26.77 -5.32 -2.23
N THR A 173 -27.07 -4.12 -2.71
CA THR A 173 -28.09 -3.88 -3.72
C THR A 173 -27.71 -4.46 -5.08
N TYR A 174 -26.42 -4.36 -5.47
CA TYR A 174 -25.91 -4.92 -6.73
C TYR A 174 -25.76 -6.44 -6.72
N LEU A 175 -25.47 -7.04 -5.55
CA LEU A 175 -25.31 -8.49 -5.40
C LEU A 175 -26.65 -9.24 -5.20
N SER A 176 -27.74 -8.50 -4.99
CA SER A 176 -29.08 -9.04 -4.79
C SER A 176 -29.91 -9.14 -6.09
N VAL A 177 -29.33 -8.80 -7.24
CA VAL A 177 -29.91 -8.89 -8.59
C VAL A 177 -29.24 -10.00 -9.37
#